data_6b7510a3c82eebe788415c7feb5652bd
#
_entry.id   6b7510a3c82eebe788415c7feb5652bd
#
_cell.length_a   1.000
_cell.length_b   1.000
_cell.length_c   1.000
_cell.angle_alpha   90.00
_cell.angle_beta   90.00
_cell.angle_gamma   90.00
#
_symmetry.space_group_name_H-M   'P 1'
#
loop_
_entity.id
_entity.type
_entity.pdbx_description
1 polymer ?
#
loop_
_entity_poly.entity_id
_entity_poly.type
_entity_poly.pdbx_seq_one_letter_code
_entity_poly.pdbx_strand_id
1 'polypeptide(L)'
;MVLLKPSALTKSSKLGPQQQQGFSESLIGDSVEAADAFICQWVTPHLYDSSSSSCSLSSLFSAQNRLEGRRFLEVLGRLQYAIQSTVAMNPDSPKLAEGQDLMRKAMKHLEKEFYRVLKSNRRFLSPESVSGWSSESNTPSRSSGTTSHSSSDGELDSESSSELGNNRGGGGNTDAIVDLKMIANCMISSGYEKDCVKIYKKFRKKIIVEALSHLGFEKLTSTQMQKLEWEILEKKIKIWVRVARVAINTLFNGERILSDHIFSSAVAESCFVEITLQSALNLFIFSLTVAKSRKTAEKIFPTLDVYQTILHLIPKIDQIFSYDSTTAVRLQANESLEKLSESVNAMMTEFQSSITKESSKSAISGGGVHQLTRYVMNFIVFLADYSDSLATILKESSLPLPEDYFSSSGEENPGSGGRSPMAARLAWLILVLLCKVDAKSRLYNDSALSYLFLANNLHYVVTKVRTSNLRVVLGDDWVANHEVKVSQYLEKYEKMAWGDVITSIPRDSTAETVREESLRRFNEAFEEAYKKHKTWVVPDPNLRGEIQASVARKLMPGYTGFYKKYPVGSCEIVRFTPEDLNNYITDLYIGLERSVPVSKTKKYMVSQSHATDLK
;
A
#
# COMPACT_ATOMS: atom_id res chain seq x y z
N MET A 1 25.57 7.69 34.97
CA MET A 1 26.13 7.07 36.18
C MET A 1 26.98 8.12 36.89
N VAL A 2 26.41 8.88 37.81
CA VAL A 2 27.15 9.75 38.74
C VAL A 2 26.51 9.51 40.10
N LEU A 3 27.22 8.75 40.89
CA LEU A 3 26.91 8.49 42.31
C LEU A 3 27.29 9.73 43.10
N LEU A 4 26.31 10.47 43.60
CA LEU A 4 26.51 11.45 44.65
C LEU A 4 26.62 10.70 45.99
N LYS A 5 27.79 10.75 46.58
CA LYS A 5 28.04 10.31 47.95
C LYS A 5 27.23 11.17 48.93
N PRO A 6 26.56 10.56 49.91
CA PRO A 6 25.94 11.38 50.98
C PRO A 6 27.02 11.89 51.93
N SER A 7 27.00 13.22 52.12
CA SER A 7 27.79 13.90 53.11
C SER A 7 27.40 13.43 54.52
N ALA A 8 28.39 13.33 55.35
CA ALA A 8 28.33 12.87 56.72
C ALA A 8 27.22 13.57 57.55
N LEU A 9 26.25 12.79 57.96
CA LEU A 9 25.26 13.18 58.95
C LEU A 9 25.85 13.03 60.36
N THR A 10 25.85 14.11 61.00
CA THR A 10 26.07 14.35 62.45
C THR A 10 25.43 13.29 63.33
N LYS A 11 26.13 12.98 64.42
CA LYS A 11 25.79 12.06 65.50
C LYS A 11 24.30 12.13 65.89
N SER A 12 23.52 11.13 65.48
CA SER A 12 22.17 10.88 65.95
C SER A 12 22.30 10.38 67.43
N SER A 13 21.86 11.15 68.34
CA SER A 13 21.53 10.72 69.72
C SER A 13 20.44 9.65 69.60
N LYS A 14 20.70 8.45 70.10
CA LYS A 14 19.70 7.37 70.18
C LYS A 14 18.60 7.81 71.15
N LEU A 15 17.47 8.30 70.63
CA LEU A 15 16.25 8.50 71.40
C LEU A 15 15.78 7.14 71.94
N GLY A 16 15.37 7.07 73.20
CA GLY A 16 14.84 5.86 73.82
C GLY A 16 13.49 5.43 73.17
N PRO A 17 13.07 4.17 73.33
CA PRO A 17 11.85 3.62 72.64
C PRO A 17 10.58 4.44 72.89
N GLN A 18 10.38 4.98 74.08
CA GLN A 18 9.24 5.83 74.42
C GLN A 18 9.28 7.23 73.78
N GLN A 19 10.47 7.80 73.55
CA GLN A 19 10.63 9.10 72.85
C GLN A 19 10.42 8.87 71.30
N GLN A 20 10.77 7.75 70.80
CA GLN A 20 10.49 7.39 69.36
C GLN A 20 9.00 7.17 69.09
N GLN A 21 8.25 6.55 70.04
CA GLN A 21 6.81 6.41 69.95
C GLN A 21 6.07 7.75 70.00
N GLY A 22 6.44 8.64 70.93
CA GLY A 22 5.87 10.00 71.07
C GLY A 22 6.12 10.87 69.83
N PHE A 23 7.29 10.76 69.19
CA PHE A 23 7.60 11.46 67.96
C PHE A 23 6.82 10.95 66.79
N SER A 24 6.63 9.63 66.70
CA SER A 24 5.81 8.99 65.66
C SER A 24 4.33 9.36 65.76
N GLU A 25 3.76 9.42 66.96
CA GLU A 25 2.37 9.86 67.18
C GLU A 25 2.14 11.34 66.89
N SER A 26 3.09 12.20 67.17
CA SER A 26 3.02 13.62 66.79
C SER A 26 3.09 13.76 65.26
N LEU A 27 4.04 13.09 64.62
CA LEU A 27 4.22 13.15 63.17
C LEU A 27 2.97 12.70 62.39
N ILE A 28 2.35 11.58 62.81
CA ILE A 28 1.12 11.11 62.14
C ILE A 28 -0.06 12.02 62.50
N GLY A 29 -0.15 12.53 63.72
CA GLY A 29 -1.19 13.45 64.13
C GLY A 29 -1.19 14.72 63.32
N ASP A 30 -0.06 15.39 63.23
CA ASP A 30 0.11 16.62 62.45
C ASP A 30 -0.15 16.39 60.97
N SER A 31 0.25 15.23 60.43
CA SER A 31 0.04 14.87 59.03
C SER A 31 -1.42 14.53 58.73
N VAL A 32 -2.13 13.84 59.63
CA VAL A 32 -3.55 13.51 59.49
C VAL A 32 -4.39 14.79 59.57
N GLU A 33 -4.14 15.68 60.54
CA GLU A 33 -4.87 16.91 60.69
C GLU A 33 -4.72 17.85 59.49
N ALA A 34 -3.48 18.05 59.02
CA ALA A 34 -3.18 18.83 57.83
C ALA A 34 -3.83 18.21 56.56
N ALA A 35 -3.82 16.89 56.45
CA ALA A 35 -4.42 16.18 55.33
C ALA A 35 -5.96 16.22 55.38
N ASP A 36 -6.57 16.04 56.55
CA ASP A 36 -8.02 16.06 56.70
C ASP A 36 -8.61 17.42 56.31
N ALA A 37 -8.04 18.51 56.82
CA ALA A 37 -8.47 19.86 56.45
C ALA A 37 -8.43 20.11 54.95
N PHE A 38 -7.39 19.63 54.26
CA PHE A 38 -7.21 19.85 52.84
C PHE A 38 -8.03 18.86 51.97
N ILE A 39 -8.12 17.61 52.39
CA ILE A 39 -8.87 16.57 51.65
C ILE A 39 -10.37 16.81 51.76
N CYS A 40 -10.87 17.18 52.93
CA CYS A 40 -12.30 17.47 53.13
C CYS A 40 -12.79 18.60 52.23
N GLN A 41 -11.97 19.58 51.92
CA GLN A 41 -12.31 20.65 50.97
C GLN A 41 -12.66 20.13 49.58
N TRP A 42 -12.05 19.02 49.11
CA TRP A 42 -12.19 18.50 47.76
C TRP A 42 -13.04 17.22 47.69
N VAL A 43 -13.13 16.45 48.77
CA VAL A 43 -13.79 15.14 48.82
C VAL A 43 -15.22 15.21 49.31
N THR A 44 -15.57 16.13 50.24
CA THR A 44 -16.94 16.31 50.73
C THR A 44 -17.73 17.23 49.80
N PRO A 45 -18.85 16.78 49.20
CA PRO A 45 -19.78 17.70 48.54
C PRO A 45 -20.30 18.66 49.59
N HIS A 46 -20.21 19.96 49.38
CA HIS A 46 -20.85 20.97 50.21
C HIS A 46 -22.36 20.74 50.16
N LEU A 47 -22.94 20.18 51.23
CA LEU A 47 -24.37 19.91 51.44
C LEU A 47 -25.19 21.17 51.76
N TYR A 48 -24.54 22.34 51.78
CA TYR A 48 -25.17 23.60 52.10
C TYR A 48 -24.82 24.69 51.09
N ASP A 49 -25.50 24.69 49.95
CA ASP A 49 -25.90 25.92 49.26
C ASP A 49 -26.89 25.59 48.12
N SER A 50 -28.18 25.79 48.45
CA SER A 50 -29.33 25.55 47.56
C SER A 50 -29.65 26.76 46.66
N SER A 51 -28.68 27.62 46.33
CA SER A 51 -28.97 28.82 45.54
C SER A 51 -27.87 29.25 44.62
N SER A 52 -27.45 28.38 43.71
CA SER A 52 -26.94 28.81 42.39
C SER A 52 -26.77 27.61 41.46
N SER A 53 -27.44 27.70 40.34
CA SER A 53 -27.32 26.77 39.21
C SER A 53 -25.89 26.58 38.79
N SER A 54 -25.49 25.32 38.58
CA SER A 54 -24.21 24.90 37.97
C SER A 54 -22.96 25.00 38.84
N CYS A 55 -22.92 24.40 40.04
CA CYS A 55 -21.65 23.91 40.58
C CYS A 55 -21.23 22.62 39.85
N SER A 56 -20.69 22.77 38.68
CA SER A 56 -19.80 21.75 38.12
C SER A 56 -18.63 21.64 39.12
N LEU A 57 -18.52 20.50 39.82
CA LEU A 57 -17.38 20.17 40.68
C LEU A 57 -16.09 20.47 39.90
N SER A 58 -15.44 21.59 40.21
CA SER A 58 -14.22 22.02 39.52
C SER A 58 -13.17 20.92 39.67
N SER A 59 -12.66 20.39 38.55
CA SER A 59 -11.61 19.37 38.57
C SER A 59 -10.35 19.93 39.28
N LEU A 60 -9.76 19.12 40.14
CA LEU A 60 -8.53 19.43 40.86
C LEU A 60 -7.35 19.75 39.91
N PHE A 61 -7.35 19.11 38.73
CA PHE A 61 -6.36 19.29 37.66
C PHE A 61 -6.91 20.10 36.48
N SER A 62 -7.87 20.99 36.70
CA SER A 62 -8.25 22.00 35.71
C SER A 62 -7.12 23.02 35.53
N ALA A 63 -7.12 23.76 34.43
CA ALA A 63 -6.09 24.81 34.19
C ALA A 63 -6.01 25.83 35.33
N GLN A 64 -7.12 26.10 36.02
CA GLN A 64 -7.22 27.05 37.12
C GLN A 64 -6.72 26.46 38.46
N ASN A 65 -6.98 25.15 38.68
CA ASN A 65 -6.74 24.51 39.99
C ASN A 65 -5.47 23.64 40.01
N ARG A 66 -4.71 23.58 38.94
CA ARG A 66 -3.56 22.67 38.78
C ARG A 66 -2.53 22.83 39.92
N LEU A 67 -2.34 24.04 40.42
CA LEU A 67 -1.45 24.27 41.53
C LEU A 67 -1.96 23.60 42.82
N GLU A 68 -3.26 23.69 43.06
CA GLU A 68 -3.91 23.02 44.20
C GLU A 68 -3.87 21.47 44.02
N GLY A 69 -4.01 20.98 42.81
CA GLY A 69 -3.81 19.56 42.49
C GLY A 69 -2.41 19.05 42.85
N ARG A 70 -1.38 19.82 42.55
CA ARG A 70 -0.01 19.48 42.96
C ARG A 70 0.18 19.51 44.48
N ARG A 71 -0.37 20.51 45.14
CA ARG A 71 -0.37 20.58 46.63
C ARG A 71 -1.11 19.39 47.23
N PHE A 72 -2.24 18.99 46.65
CA PHE A 72 -2.98 17.81 47.10
C PHE A 72 -2.11 16.53 47.04
N LEU A 73 -1.39 16.30 45.93
CA LEU A 73 -0.46 15.17 45.83
C LEU A 73 0.69 15.25 46.84
N GLU A 74 1.19 16.44 47.12
CA GLU A 74 2.25 16.65 48.11
C GLU A 74 1.78 16.32 49.55
N VAL A 75 0.57 16.76 49.90
CA VAL A 75 -0.05 16.44 51.19
C VAL A 75 -0.24 14.92 51.34
N LEU A 76 -0.71 14.24 50.28
CA LEU A 76 -0.84 12.78 50.27
C LEU A 76 0.52 12.06 50.41
N GLY A 77 1.57 12.59 49.81
CA GLY A 77 2.92 12.04 49.96
C GLY A 77 3.43 12.14 51.41
N ARG A 78 3.14 13.24 52.10
CA ARG A 78 3.47 13.43 53.52
C ARG A 78 2.66 12.50 54.41
N LEU A 79 1.35 12.36 54.15
CA LEU A 79 0.47 11.43 54.87
C LEU A 79 0.93 9.98 54.69
N GLN A 80 1.30 9.58 53.46
CA GLN A 80 1.83 8.25 53.17
C GLN A 80 3.13 7.96 53.93
N TYR A 81 4.06 8.93 53.96
CA TYR A 81 5.31 8.79 54.71
C TYR A 81 5.03 8.63 56.21
N ALA A 82 4.11 9.44 56.77
CA ALA A 82 3.72 9.35 58.18
C ALA A 82 3.08 7.97 58.48
N ILE A 83 2.17 7.47 57.66
CA ILE A 83 1.57 6.15 57.80
C ILE A 83 2.66 5.05 57.78
N GLN A 84 3.57 5.06 56.81
CA GLN A 84 4.64 4.05 56.70
C GLN A 84 5.58 4.11 57.91
N SER A 85 5.95 5.31 58.38
CA SER A 85 6.79 5.51 59.52
C SER A 85 6.12 5.01 60.81
N THR A 86 4.81 5.28 60.97
CA THR A 86 4.05 4.82 62.13
C THR A 86 3.84 3.32 62.14
N VAL A 87 3.56 2.70 61.01
CA VAL A 87 3.47 1.23 60.86
C VAL A 87 4.78 0.56 61.31
N ALA A 88 5.94 1.17 60.99
CA ALA A 88 7.24 0.65 61.39
C ALA A 88 7.57 0.83 62.89
N MET A 89 7.05 1.87 63.53
CA MET A 89 7.40 2.24 64.91
C MET A 89 6.31 1.92 65.94
N ASN A 90 5.05 2.15 65.60
CA ASN A 90 3.89 1.94 66.47
C ASN A 90 2.66 1.47 65.70
N PRO A 91 2.56 0.16 65.36
CA PRO A 91 1.49 -0.40 64.55
C PRO A 91 0.10 -0.34 65.22
N ASP A 92 0.05 -0.18 66.56
CA ASP A 92 -1.20 -0.14 67.32
C ASP A 92 -1.74 1.28 67.56
N SER A 93 -1.16 2.29 66.93
CA SER A 93 -1.60 3.66 67.08
C SER A 93 -3.02 3.90 66.56
N PRO A 94 -3.96 4.46 67.34
CA PRO A 94 -5.32 4.76 66.91
C PRO A 94 -5.37 5.74 65.72
N LYS A 95 -4.39 6.65 65.62
CA LYS A 95 -4.25 7.62 64.52
C LYS A 95 -3.84 6.96 63.21
N LEU A 96 -3.26 5.75 63.25
CA LEU A 96 -2.91 4.99 62.07
C LEU A 96 -4.18 4.57 61.27
N ALA A 97 -5.22 4.09 61.97
CA ALA A 97 -6.48 3.72 61.34
C ALA A 97 -7.18 4.94 60.70
N GLU A 98 -7.14 6.09 61.38
CA GLU A 98 -7.67 7.36 60.88
C GLU A 98 -6.92 7.84 59.62
N GLY A 99 -5.58 7.82 59.63
CA GLY A 99 -4.75 8.15 58.49
C GLY A 99 -4.96 7.22 57.30
N GLN A 100 -5.14 5.92 57.54
CA GLN A 100 -5.43 4.94 56.48
C GLN A 100 -6.83 5.14 55.86
N ASP A 101 -7.86 5.50 56.68
CA ASP A 101 -9.20 5.80 56.16
C ASP A 101 -9.20 7.08 55.31
N LEU A 102 -8.50 8.10 55.77
CA LEU A 102 -8.31 9.36 55.05
C LEU A 102 -7.59 9.14 53.71
N MET A 103 -6.52 8.33 53.71
CA MET A 103 -5.81 7.93 52.48
C MET A 103 -6.75 7.20 51.51
N ARG A 104 -7.58 6.31 52.00
CA ARG A 104 -8.58 5.56 51.16
C ARG A 104 -9.58 6.51 50.51
N LYS A 105 -10.09 7.51 51.27
CA LYS A 105 -10.99 8.54 50.76
C LYS A 105 -10.34 9.38 49.67
N ALA A 106 -9.10 9.81 49.89
CA ALA A 106 -8.32 10.59 48.95
C ALA A 106 -8.01 9.81 47.68
N MET A 107 -7.66 8.52 47.77
CA MET A 107 -7.39 7.68 46.59
C MET A 107 -8.65 7.48 45.73
N LYS A 108 -9.82 7.28 46.33
CA LYS A 108 -11.11 7.25 45.58
C LYS A 108 -11.38 8.57 44.87
N HIS A 109 -10.95 9.71 45.44
CA HIS A 109 -11.05 10.99 44.76
C HIS A 109 -10.07 11.10 43.60
N LEU A 110 -8.81 10.65 43.77
CA LEU A 110 -7.81 10.64 42.71
C LEU A 110 -8.19 9.69 41.55
N GLU A 111 -8.85 8.56 41.81
CA GLU A 111 -9.39 7.72 40.76
C GLU A 111 -10.36 8.48 39.83
N LYS A 112 -11.25 9.29 40.46
CA LYS A 112 -12.21 10.12 39.71
C LYS A 112 -11.49 11.23 38.93
N GLU A 113 -10.51 11.89 39.56
CA GLU A 113 -9.72 12.93 38.91
C GLU A 113 -8.88 12.36 37.74
N PHE A 114 -8.21 11.24 37.93
CA PHE A 114 -7.49 10.56 36.87
C PHE A 114 -8.38 10.25 35.64
N TYR A 115 -9.58 9.73 35.89
CA TYR A 115 -10.57 9.52 34.82
C TYR A 115 -11.04 10.84 34.18
N ARG A 116 -11.23 11.92 34.97
CA ARG A 116 -11.62 13.25 34.46
C ARG A 116 -10.52 13.83 33.56
N VAL A 117 -9.26 13.78 33.99
CA VAL A 117 -8.13 14.26 33.18
C VAL A 117 -8.04 13.49 31.86
N LEU A 118 -8.17 12.16 31.88
CA LEU A 118 -8.24 11.33 30.65
C LEU A 118 -9.40 11.75 29.73
N LYS A 119 -10.59 12.00 30.30
CA LYS A 119 -11.79 12.35 29.56
C LYS A 119 -11.74 13.75 28.97
N SER A 120 -11.35 14.75 29.78
CA SER A 120 -11.28 16.17 29.39
C SER A 120 -10.25 16.40 28.29
N ASN A 121 -9.14 15.68 28.38
CA ASN A 121 -8.03 15.81 27.43
C ASN A 121 -8.04 14.76 26.32
N ARG A 122 -9.21 14.12 26.05
CA ARG A 122 -9.34 13.05 25.05
C ARG A 122 -8.78 13.43 23.67
N ARG A 123 -8.98 14.69 23.23
CA ARG A 123 -8.46 15.18 21.94
C ARG A 123 -6.94 15.29 21.94
N PHE A 124 -6.37 15.80 23.01
CA PHE A 124 -4.91 15.99 23.16
C PHE A 124 -4.17 14.67 23.41
N LEU A 125 -4.82 13.73 24.06
CA LEU A 125 -4.32 12.38 24.31
C LEU A 125 -4.73 11.39 23.19
N SER A 126 -5.23 11.91 22.05
CA SER A 126 -5.54 11.04 20.91
C SER A 126 -4.24 10.45 20.34
N PRO A 127 -4.28 9.22 19.83
CA PRO A 127 -3.08 8.61 19.25
C PRO A 127 -2.46 9.44 18.11
N GLU A 128 -3.29 10.17 17.37
CA GLU A 128 -2.86 11.08 16.30
C GLU A 128 -2.01 12.23 16.84
N SER A 129 -2.43 12.83 17.94
CA SER A 129 -1.71 13.94 18.58
C SER A 129 -0.38 13.49 19.19
N VAL A 130 -0.33 12.27 19.74
CA VAL A 130 0.83 11.74 20.47
C VAL A 130 1.87 11.12 19.51
N SER A 131 1.44 10.50 18.41
CA SER A 131 2.35 9.85 17.46
C SER A 131 3.34 10.81 16.77
N GLY A 132 3.01 12.11 16.70
CA GLY A 132 3.90 13.15 16.19
C GLY A 132 5.11 13.49 17.09
N TRP A 133 5.08 13.10 18.36
CA TRP A 133 6.13 13.50 19.32
C TRP A 133 7.46 12.77 19.17
N SER A 134 7.48 11.61 18.52
CA SER A 134 8.71 10.86 18.25
C SER A 134 9.63 11.52 17.21
N SER A 135 9.19 12.59 16.54
CA SER A 135 9.94 13.25 15.47
C SER A 135 10.77 14.46 15.93
N GLU A 136 10.62 14.92 17.17
CA GLU A 136 11.23 16.20 17.63
C GLU A 136 12.42 16.07 18.60
N SER A 137 12.91 14.89 18.90
CA SER A 137 14.11 14.74 19.72
C SER A 137 15.34 14.46 18.86
N ASN A 138 15.84 15.47 18.12
CA ASN A 138 17.28 15.77 17.95
C ASN A 138 17.51 16.90 16.94
N THR A 139 18.24 17.91 17.45
CA THR A 139 18.95 19.01 16.81
C THR A 139 18.20 20.34 16.66
N PRO A 140 18.71 21.41 17.32
CA PRO A 140 18.38 22.77 16.95
C PRO A 140 19.28 23.20 15.80
N SER A 141 18.81 23.07 14.57
CA SER A 141 19.47 23.71 13.42
C SER A 141 18.82 25.04 13.11
N ARG A 142 19.54 26.10 13.47
CA ARG A 142 19.40 27.43 12.89
C ARG A 142 19.55 27.31 11.36
N SER A 143 18.56 27.72 10.60
CA SER A 143 18.79 28.19 9.24
C SER A 143 17.92 29.39 8.95
N SER A 144 18.62 30.44 8.63
CA SER A 144 18.20 31.72 8.11
C SER A 144 17.42 31.57 6.80
N GLY A 145 16.43 32.48 6.64
CA GLY A 145 15.56 32.52 5.48
C GLY A 145 16.23 32.93 4.18
N THR A 146 15.59 32.54 3.11
CA THR A 146 15.56 33.32 1.87
C THR A 146 14.22 33.08 1.16
N THR A 147 13.54 34.19 0.95
CA THR A 147 12.32 34.36 0.15
C THR A 147 12.58 34.13 -1.33
N SER A 148 11.67 33.44 -2.01
CA SER A 148 11.43 33.73 -3.42
C SER A 148 9.96 33.49 -3.78
N HIS A 149 9.36 34.53 -4.29
CA HIS A 149 8.01 34.64 -4.86
C HIS A 149 7.87 33.86 -6.17
N SER A 150 6.74 33.23 -6.39
CA SER A 150 6.08 33.27 -7.70
C SER A 150 4.58 33.00 -7.56
N SER A 151 3.83 33.93 -8.08
CA SER A 151 2.39 34.05 -8.21
C SER A 151 1.83 33.12 -9.30
N SER A 152 0.62 32.58 -9.11
CA SER A 152 -0.42 32.66 -10.15
C SER A 152 -1.80 32.28 -9.58
N ASP A 153 -2.78 33.03 -10.04
CA ASP A 153 -4.17 33.16 -9.68
C ASP A 153 -5.03 31.92 -9.91
N GLY A 154 -6.15 31.84 -9.14
CA GLY A 154 -7.26 30.95 -9.39
C GLY A 154 -8.31 31.01 -8.28
N GLU A 155 -9.20 32.02 -8.35
CA GLU A 155 -10.41 32.17 -7.50
C GLU A 155 -11.37 30.99 -7.68
N LEU A 156 -12.01 30.57 -6.60
CA LEU A 156 -13.48 30.37 -6.53
C LEU A 156 -13.94 30.12 -5.08
N ASP A 157 -14.95 30.91 -4.74
CA ASP A 157 -15.67 31.01 -3.46
C ASP A 157 -16.26 29.72 -2.90
N SER A 158 -16.22 29.58 -1.58
CA SER A 158 -17.36 29.13 -0.76
C SER A 158 -17.15 29.48 0.72
N GLU A 159 -17.99 30.39 1.19
CA GLU A 159 -18.11 30.80 2.57
C GLU A 159 -18.53 29.63 3.50
N SER A 160 -17.82 29.44 4.59
CA SER A 160 -18.47 29.13 5.87
C SER A 160 -17.56 29.58 7.01
N SER A 161 -18.06 30.56 7.72
CA SER A 161 -17.52 31.16 8.92
C SER A 161 -17.29 30.13 10.02
N SER A 162 -16.07 30.07 10.57
CA SER A 162 -15.84 29.68 11.95
C SER A 162 -14.60 30.39 12.48
N GLU A 163 -14.78 31.01 13.59
CA GLU A 163 -13.91 31.91 14.34
C GLU A 163 -12.47 31.42 14.49
N LEU A 164 -11.54 32.24 14.08
CA LEU A 164 -10.09 32.10 14.30
C LEU A 164 -9.76 32.42 15.75
N GLY A 165 -9.80 31.42 16.61
CA GLY A 165 -9.15 31.43 17.91
C GLY A 165 -7.65 31.18 17.72
N ASN A 166 -6.88 32.24 17.85
CA ASN A 166 -5.43 32.23 17.86
C ASN A 166 -4.93 31.43 19.10
N ASN A 167 -4.60 30.13 18.92
CA ASN A 167 -4.13 29.29 20.02
C ASN A 167 -2.72 28.78 19.72
N ARG A 168 -1.76 29.37 20.43
CA ARG A 168 -0.42 28.81 20.65
C ARG A 168 -0.56 27.51 21.46
N GLY A 169 -0.81 26.38 20.74
CA GLY A 169 -1.27 25.10 21.30
C GLY A 169 -0.17 24.12 21.72
N GLY A 170 1.04 24.58 22.08
CA GLY A 170 2.09 23.66 22.54
C GLY A 170 2.03 23.30 24.04
N GLY A 171 1.42 24.13 24.90
CA GLY A 171 1.43 23.93 26.34
C GLY A 171 0.43 22.92 26.90
N GLY A 172 -0.75 22.81 26.31
CA GLY A 172 -1.84 22.01 26.88
C GLY A 172 -1.65 20.47 26.80
N ASN A 173 -0.91 19.97 25.81
CA ASN A 173 -0.64 18.54 25.64
C ASN A 173 0.34 18.00 26.69
N THR A 174 1.42 18.72 26.91
CA THR A 174 2.48 18.36 27.86
C THR A 174 1.94 18.34 29.28
N ASP A 175 1.11 19.32 29.62
CA ASP A 175 0.54 19.48 30.95
C ASP A 175 -0.38 18.32 31.37
N ALA A 176 -1.26 17.87 30.48
CA ALA A 176 -2.18 16.74 30.75
C ALA A 176 -1.43 15.42 31.03
N ILE A 177 -0.31 15.19 30.33
CA ILE A 177 0.51 13.99 30.54
C ILE A 177 1.28 14.07 31.82
N VAL A 178 1.81 15.26 32.13
CA VAL A 178 2.49 15.51 33.43
C VAL A 178 1.52 15.29 34.59
N ASP A 179 0.29 15.82 34.50
CA ASP A 179 -0.74 15.62 35.52
C ASP A 179 -1.10 14.13 35.68
N LEU A 180 -1.32 13.40 34.57
CA LEU A 180 -1.58 11.96 34.62
C LEU A 180 -0.44 11.17 35.24
N LYS A 181 0.82 11.51 34.90
CA LYS A 181 2.01 10.88 35.48
C LYS A 181 2.11 11.13 36.97
N MET A 182 1.86 12.36 37.41
CA MET A 182 1.92 12.70 38.82
C MET A 182 0.84 11.96 39.62
N ILE A 183 -0.41 11.93 39.12
CA ILE A 183 -1.51 11.19 39.76
C ILE A 183 -1.18 9.70 39.80
N ALA A 184 -0.75 9.11 38.68
CA ALA A 184 -0.40 7.71 38.60
C ALA A 184 0.72 7.34 39.59
N ASN A 185 1.80 8.13 39.65
CA ASN A 185 2.90 7.90 40.59
C ASN A 185 2.43 7.95 42.06
N CYS A 186 1.57 8.90 42.42
CA CYS A 186 1.01 9.01 43.77
C CYS A 186 0.14 7.78 44.11
N MET A 187 -0.73 7.34 43.19
CA MET A 187 -1.58 6.17 43.40
C MET A 187 -0.75 4.89 43.51
N ILE A 188 0.24 4.70 42.63
CA ILE A 188 1.12 3.51 42.62
C ILE A 188 1.96 3.45 43.90
N SER A 189 2.59 4.56 44.30
CA SER A 189 3.42 4.60 45.52
C SER A 189 2.58 4.33 46.77
N SER A 190 1.31 4.72 46.76
CA SER A 190 0.37 4.48 47.89
C SER A 190 -0.28 3.09 47.85
N GLY A 191 0.10 2.19 46.90
CA GLY A 191 -0.40 0.82 46.83
C GLY A 191 -1.70 0.64 46.03
N TYR A 192 -2.18 1.68 45.33
CA TYR A 192 -3.39 1.67 44.50
C TYR A 192 -3.08 1.52 42.99
N GLU A 193 -1.99 0.82 42.65
CA GLU A 193 -1.59 0.55 41.26
C GLU A 193 -2.69 -0.11 40.45
N LYS A 194 -3.32 -1.14 41.03
CA LYS A 194 -4.37 -1.93 40.32
C LYS A 194 -5.54 -1.05 39.89
N ASP A 195 -5.96 -0.12 40.72
CA ASP A 195 -7.12 0.73 40.41
C ASP A 195 -6.75 1.79 39.36
N CYS A 196 -5.60 2.41 39.46
CA CYS A 196 -5.08 3.36 38.47
C CYS A 196 -4.95 2.71 37.10
N VAL A 197 -4.26 1.58 37.02
CA VAL A 197 -4.02 0.82 35.79
C VAL A 197 -5.33 0.32 35.17
N LYS A 198 -6.30 -0.13 35.97
CA LYS A 198 -7.63 -0.57 35.50
C LYS A 198 -8.40 0.55 34.82
N ILE A 199 -8.38 1.77 35.39
CA ILE A 199 -9.04 2.93 34.81
C ILE A 199 -8.40 3.27 33.46
N TYR A 200 -7.06 3.37 33.43
CA TYR A 200 -6.31 3.68 32.23
C TYR A 200 -6.58 2.68 31.10
N LYS A 201 -6.38 1.38 31.36
CA LYS A 201 -6.60 0.29 30.40
C LYS A 201 -8.01 0.32 29.83
N LYS A 202 -9.03 0.42 30.67
CA LYS A 202 -10.42 0.45 30.25
C LYS A 202 -10.72 1.62 29.33
N PHE A 203 -10.25 2.82 29.70
CA PHE A 203 -10.48 4.03 28.94
C PHE A 203 -9.76 4.00 27.58
N ARG A 204 -8.46 3.67 27.58
CA ARG A 204 -7.64 3.65 26.36
C ARG A 204 -8.03 2.54 25.40
N LYS A 205 -8.31 1.34 25.91
CA LYS A 205 -8.80 0.24 25.08
C LYS A 205 -10.07 0.60 24.30
N LYS A 206 -11.00 1.32 24.96
CA LYS A 206 -12.20 1.83 24.32
C LYS A 206 -11.88 2.78 23.16
N ILE A 207 -10.94 3.69 23.34
CA ILE A 207 -10.52 4.64 22.29
C ILE A 207 -9.94 3.89 21.08
N ILE A 208 -9.05 2.92 21.28
CA ILE A 208 -8.44 2.14 20.19
C ILE A 208 -9.51 1.35 19.42
N VAL A 209 -10.43 0.69 20.12
CA VAL A 209 -11.51 -0.09 19.47
C VAL A 209 -12.46 0.82 18.70
N GLU A 210 -12.85 1.96 19.28
CA GLU A 210 -13.70 2.94 18.59
C GLU A 210 -13.00 3.52 17.35
N ALA A 211 -11.72 3.87 17.44
CA ALA A 211 -10.95 4.38 16.31
C ALA A 211 -10.86 3.37 15.16
N LEU A 212 -10.56 2.10 15.45
CA LEU A 212 -10.55 1.03 14.45
C LEU A 212 -11.93 0.83 13.80
N SER A 213 -13.01 0.88 14.58
CA SER A 213 -14.38 0.78 14.07
C SER A 213 -14.74 1.96 13.17
N HIS A 214 -14.39 3.20 13.54
CA HIS A 214 -14.60 4.39 12.71
C HIS A 214 -13.81 4.35 11.39
N LEU A 215 -12.65 3.70 11.37
CA LEU A 215 -11.89 3.44 10.14
C LEU A 215 -12.54 2.37 9.26
N GLY A 216 -13.60 1.71 9.74
CA GLY A 216 -14.32 0.65 9.04
C GLY A 216 -13.75 -0.76 9.25
N PHE A 217 -12.89 -0.96 10.26
CA PHE A 217 -12.39 -2.28 10.60
C PHE A 217 -13.43 -3.06 11.40
N GLU A 218 -13.93 -4.14 10.81
CA GLU A 218 -14.83 -5.08 11.46
C GLU A 218 -14.09 -6.35 11.86
N LYS A 219 -14.31 -6.80 13.08
CA LYS A 219 -13.80 -8.08 13.54
C LYS A 219 -14.64 -9.20 12.93
N LEU A 220 -14.11 -9.81 11.87
CA LEU A 220 -14.71 -10.98 11.24
C LEU A 220 -13.99 -12.26 11.69
N THR A 221 -14.76 -13.31 11.94
CA THR A 221 -14.17 -14.64 12.17
C THR A 221 -13.67 -15.25 10.84
N SER A 222 -12.69 -16.13 10.90
CA SER A 222 -12.17 -16.83 9.72
C SER A 222 -13.27 -17.53 8.91
N THR A 223 -14.25 -18.11 9.59
CA THR A 223 -15.41 -18.77 8.96
C THR A 223 -16.35 -17.80 8.27
N GLN A 224 -16.56 -16.59 8.83
CA GLN A 224 -17.35 -15.55 8.18
C GLN A 224 -16.65 -15.03 6.92
N MET A 225 -15.33 -14.79 6.98
CA MET A 225 -14.56 -14.29 5.85
C MET A 225 -14.50 -15.30 4.68
N GLN A 226 -14.40 -16.62 4.99
CA GLN A 226 -14.40 -17.67 3.95
C GLN A 226 -15.73 -17.76 3.18
N LYS A 227 -16.83 -17.34 3.80
CA LYS A 227 -18.18 -17.32 3.18
C LYS A 227 -18.45 -16.05 2.38
N LEU A 228 -17.58 -15.02 2.47
CA LEU A 228 -17.78 -13.77 1.74
C LEU A 228 -17.55 -13.99 0.24
N GLU A 229 -18.41 -13.38 -0.56
CA GLU A 229 -18.19 -13.24 -1.99
C GLU A 229 -16.93 -12.41 -2.25
N TRP A 230 -16.24 -12.71 -3.34
CA TRP A 230 -14.97 -12.06 -3.66
C TRP A 230 -15.07 -10.54 -3.76
N GLU A 231 -16.11 -10.02 -4.39
CA GLU A 231 -16.33 -8.57 -4.55
C GLU A 231 -16.42 -7.84 -3.19
N ILE A 232 -17.02 -8.49 -2.19
CA ILE A 232 -17.12 -7.96 -0.83
C ILE A 232 -15.76 -8.04 -0.13
N LEU A 233 -15.06 -9.16 -0.29
CA LEU A 233 -13.74 -9.35 0.31
C LEU A 233 -12.73 -8.34 -0.26
N GLU A 234 -12.74 -8.07 -1.56
CA GLU A 234 -11.87 -7.07 -2.20
C GLU A 234 -12.10 -5.67 -1.63
N LYS A 235 -13.36 -5.25 -1.44
CA LYS A 235 -13.67 -3.97 -0.78
C LYS A 235 -13.13 -3.92 0.64
N LYS A 236 -13.25 -5.03 1.38
CA LYS A 236 -12.71 -5.13 2.75
C LYS A 236 -11.17 -5.13 2.77
N ILE A 237 -10.50 -5.68 1.76
CA ILE A 237 -9.04 -5.60 1.61
C ILE A 237 -8.62 -4.13 1.45
N LYS A 238 -9.27 -3.36 0.59
CA LYS A 238 -8.97 -1.93 0.41
C LYS A 238 -9.13 -1.12 1.70
N ILE A 239 -10.18 -1.41 2.49
CA ILE A 239 -10.38 -0.82 3.81
C ILE A 239 -9.25 -1.26 4.76
N TRP A 240 -8.93 -2.55 4.80
CA TRP A 240 -7.90 -3.12 5.67
C TRP A 240 -6.52 -2.49 5.41
N VAL A 241 -6.10 -2.30 4.15
CA VAL A 241 -4.83 -1.65 3.78
C VAL A 241 -4.71 -0.27 4.42
N ARG A 242 -5.78 0.54 4.36
CA ARG A 242 -5.82 1.86 5.00
C ARG A 242 -5.78 1.75 6.52
N VAL A 243 -6.60 0.84 7.08
CA VAL A 243 -6.69 0.62 8.53
C VAL A 243 -5.35 0.15 9.10
N ALA A 244 -4.67 -0.80 8.45
CA ALA A 244 -3.39 -1.33 8.90
C ALA A 244 -2.32 -0.23 9.01
N ARG A 245 -2.23 0.65 8.02
CA ARG A 245 -1.31 1.79 8.04
C ARG A 245 -1.60 2.75 9.19
N VAL A 246 -2.86 3.13 9.39
CA VAL A 246 -3.25 4.04 10.49
C VAL A 246 -3.10 3.36 11.84
N ALA A 247 -3.50 2.08 11.98
CA ALA A 247 -3.39 1.34 13.22
C ALA A 247 -1.94 1.24 13.71
N ILE A 248 -1.01 0.86 12.83
CA ILE A 248 0.41 0.71 13.21
C ILE A 248 1.08 2.07 13.40
N ASN A 249 1.02 2.95 12.40
CA ASN A 249 1.80 4.19 12.44
C ASN A 249 1.28 5.20 13.48
N THR A 250 -0.02 5.18 13.74
CA THR A 250 -0.69 6.19 14.56
C THR A 250 -1.26 5.62 15.85
N LEU A 251 -2.21 4.65 15.76
CA LEU A 251 -2.97 4.23 16.93
C LEU A 251 -2.08 3.48 17.93
N PHE A 252 -1.38 2.45 17.52
CA PHE A 252 -0.55 1.64 18.41
C PHE A 252 0.74 2.36 18.78
N ASN A 253 1.33 3.10 17.85
CA ASN A 253 2.50 3.93 18.12
C ASN A 253 2.20 5.01 19.16
N GLY A 254 1.10 5.74 19.02
CA GLY A 254 0.67 6.75 19.98
C GLY A 254 0.38 6.16 21.36
N GLU A 255 -0.23 4.97 21.42
CA GLU A 255 -0.48 4.29 22.69
C GLU A 255 0.80 3.81 23.38
N ARG A 256 1.80 3.34 22.59
CA ARG A 256 3.12 2.98 23.11
C ARG A 256 3.79 4.19 23.76
N ILE A 257 3.86 5.30 23.04
CA ILE A 257 4.47 6.55 23.53
C ILE A 257 3.75 7.03 24.79
N LEU A 258 2.41 7.04 24.80
CA LEU A 258 1.63 7.54 25.93
C LEU A 258 1.82 6.67 27.18
N SER A 259 1.79 5.35 27.04
CA SER A 259 2.01 4.42 28.16
C SER A 259 3.41 4.60 28.77
N ASP A 260 4.44 4.73 27.92
CA ASP A 260 5.84 4.93 28.36
C ASP A 260 6.06 6.29 29.06
N HIS A 261 5.26 7.31 28.74
CA HIS A 261 5.35 8.62 29.41
C HIS A 261 4.66 8.67 30.77
N ILE A 262 3.53 7.97 30.91
CA ILE A 262 2.72 8.01 32.13
C ILE A 262 3.24 7.06 33.21
N PHE A 263 3.66 5.85 32.81
CA PHE A 263 3.99 4.77 33.73
C PHE A 263 5.48 4.38 33.72
N SER A 264 5.92 3.67 34.77
CA SER A 264 7.20 2.98 34.78
C SER A 264 7.21 1.82 33.76
N SER A 265 8.40 1.39 33.34
CA SER A 265 8.57 0.41 32.25
C SER A 265 7.68 -0.83 32.37
N ALA A 266 7.66 -1.51 33.52
CA ALA A 266 6.86 -2.72 33.72
C ALA A 266 5.34 -2.48 33.66
N VAL A 267 4.88 -1.37 34.26
CA VAL A 267 3.45 -0.99 34.24
C VAL A 267 3.05 -0.52 32.85
N ALA A 268 3.91 0.24 32.16
CA ALA A 268 3.71 0.71 30.80
C ALA A 268 3.53 -0.48 29.83
N GLU A 269 4.42 -1.47 29.91
CA GLU A 269 4.32 -2.71 29.13
C GLU A 269 2.97 -3.41 29.37
N SER A 270 2.61 -3.66 30.64
CA SER A 270 1.34 -4.29 30.99
C SER A 270 0.11 -3.51 30.45
N CYS A 271 0.16 -2.18 30.50
CA CYS A 271 -0.91 -1.34 29.94
C CYS A 271 -0.98 -1.45 28.43
N PHE A 272 0.14 -1.26 27.75
CA PHE A 272 0.23 -1.32 26.30
C PHE A 272 -0.27 -2.67 25.74
N VAL A 273 0.20 -3.76 26.32
CA VAL A 273 -0.20 -5.13 25.93
C VAL A 273 -1.70 -5.32 26.06
N GLU A 274 -2.28 -5.02 27.20
CA GLU A 274 -3.72 -5.20 27.45
C GLU A 274 -4.59 -4.35 26.52
N ILE A 275 -4.13 -3.17 26.14
CA ILE A 275 -4.85 -2.23 25.29
C ILE A 275 -4.79 -2.65 23.82
N THR A 276 -3.60 -3.08 23.33
CA THR A 276 -3.34 -3.17 21.88
C THR A 276 -3.26 -4.60 21.34
N LEU A 277 -2.79 -5.58 22.12
CA LEU A 277 -2.44 -6.92 21.66
C LEU A 277 -3.58 -7.60 20.87
N GLN A 278 -4.77 -7.63 21.44
CA GLN A 278 -5.90 -8.32 20.80
C GLN A 278 -6.33 -7.64 19.49
N SER A 279 -6.26 -6.29 19.44
CA SER A 279 -6.59 -5.53 18.25
C SER A 279 -5.56 -5.73 17.14
N ALA A 280 -4.28 -5.78 17.50
CA ALA A 280 -3.19 -6.06 16.58
C ALA A 280 -3.26 -7.49 16.02
N LEU A 281 -3.49 -8.49 16.86
CA LEU A 281 -3.67 -9.87 16.42
C LEU A 281 -4.87 -10.02 15.47
N ASN A 282 -6.00 -9.38 15.77
CA ASN A 282 -7.18 -9.41 14.90
C ASN A 282 -6.89 -8.79 13.52
N LEU A 283 -6.03 -7.78 13.45
CA LEU A 283 -5.62 -7.16 12.20
C LEU A 283 -4.90 -8.17 11.28
N PHE A 284 -3.98 -8.97 11.83
CA PHE A 284 -3.23 -9.97 11.06
C PHE A 284 -3.99 -11.28 10.80
N ILE A 285 -4.99 -11.64 11.62
CA ILE A 285 -5.91 -12.74 11.32
C ILE A 285 -6.63 -12.49 9.98
N PHE A 286 -6.96 -11.24 9.67
CA PHE A 286 -7.55 -10.88 8.39
C PHE A 286 -6.61 -11.23 7.22
N SER A 287 -5.34 -10.84 7.27
CA SER A 287 -4.36 -11.11 6.21
C SER A 287 -4.11 -12.61 6.00
N LEU A 288 -4.03 -13.39 7.08
CA LEU A 288 -3.94 -14.86 7.02
C LEU A 288 -5.17 -15.50 6.35
N THR A 289 -6.35 -14.92 6.55
CA THR A 289 -7.57 -15.43 5.91
C THR A 289 -7.62 -15.08 4.42
N VAL A 290 -7.13 -13.90 4.03
CA VAL A 290 -6.92 -13.55 2.62
C VAL A 290 -5.97 -14.55 1.96
N ALA A 291 -4.85 -14.88 2.60
CA ALA A 291 -3.90 -15.86 2.11
C ALA A 291 -4.51 -17.26 1.92
N LYS A 292 -5.48 -17.65 2.73
CA LYS A 292 -6.19 -18.93 2.65
C LYS A 292 -7.35 -18.95 1.65
N SER A 293 -7.68 -17.83 1.02
CA SER A 293 -8.78 -17.76 0.04
C SER A 293 -8.46 -18.58 -1.22
N ARG A 294 -9.51 -18.91 -2.02
CA ARG A 294 -9.36 -19.66 -3.28
C ARG A 294 -8.38 -18.94 -4.21
N LYS A 295 -7.40 -19.70 -4.74
CA LYS A 295 -6.35 -19.20 -5.63
C LYS A 295 -6.89 -19.07 -7.05
N THR A 296 -7.12 -17.84 -7.50
CA THR A 296 -7.44 -17.50 -8.91
C THR A 296 -6.57 -16.33 -9.33
N ALA A 297 -6.20 -16.28 -10.60
CA ALA A 297 -5.29 -15.24 -11.11
C ALA A 297 -5.74 -13.81 -10.76
N GLU A 298 -7.03 -13.54 -10.84
CA GLU A 298 -7.63 -12.20 -10.61
C GLU A 298 -7.45 -11.69 -9.18
N LYS A 299 -7.21 -12.59 -8.21
CA LYS A 299 -7.04 -12.24 -6.80
C LYS A 299 -5.61 -11.85 -6.44
N ILE A 300 -4.67 -11.96 -7.37
CA ILE A 300 -3.25 -11.72 -7.10
C ILE A 300 -2.99 -10.26 -6.68
N PHE A 301 -3.61 -9.28 -7.32
CA PHE A 301 -3.37 -7.86 -7.06
C PHE A 301 -3.81 -7.44 -5.66
N PRO A 302 -5.06 -7.69 -5.21
CA PRO A 302 -5.45 -7.41 -3.82
C PRO A 302 -4.61 -8.19 -2.80
N THR A 303 -4.13 -9.40 -3.14
CA THR A 303 -3.24 -10.16 -2.26
C THR A 303 -1.86 -9.50 -2.15
N LEU A 304 -1.33 -8.99 -3.26
CA LEU A 304 -0.09 -8.21 -3.31
C LEU A 304 -0.22 -6.90 -2.54
N ASP A 305 -1.37 -6.20 -2.59
CA ASP A 305 -1.62 -5.00 -1.80
C ASP A 305 -1.50 -5.27 -0.29
N VAL A 306 -2.07 -6.39 0.17
CA VAL A 306 -1.94 -6.82 1.57
C VAL A 306 -0.49 -7.15 1.91
N TYR A 307 0.18 -7.93 1.07
CA TYR A 307 1.59 -8.31 1.26
C TYR A 307 2.49 -7.07 1.35
N GLN A 308 2.41 -6.18 0.37
CA GLN A 308 3.21 -4.96 0.31
C GLN A 308 2.95 -4.05 1.52
N THR A 309 1.70 -3.95 1.95
CA THR A 309 1.34 -3.15 3.13
C THR A 309 2.00 -3.71 4.39
N ILE A 310 1.96 -5.02 4.62
CA ILE A 310 2.63 -5.64 5.78
C ILE A 310 4.14 -5.47 5.68
N LEU A 311 4.73 -5.75 4.52
CA LEU A 311 6.18 -5.64 4.30
C LEU A 311 6.71 -4.25 4.68
N HIS A 312 6.02 -3.19 4.25
CA HIS A 312 6.39 -1.81 4.59
C HIS A 312 6.19 -1.47 6.08
N LEU A 313 5.28 -2.18 6.75
CA LEU A 313 4.99 -1.92 8.17
C LEU A 313 5.88 -2.73 9.12
N ILE A 314 6.59 -3.78 8.67
CA ILE A 314 7.44 -4.63 9.52
C ILE A 314 8.41 -3.83 10.40
N PRO A 315 9.20 -2.88 9.87
CA PRO A 315 10.16 -2.15 10.72
C PRO A 315 9.46 -1.37 11.86
N LYS A 316 8.27 -0.84 11.57
CA LYS A 316 7.49 -0.11 12.57
C LYS A 316 6.80 -1.05 13.57
N ILE A 317 6.35 -2.21 13.13
CA ILE A 317 5.80 -3.27 13.98
C ILE A 317 6.86 -3.74 14.98
N ASP A 318 8.08 -4.00 14.53
CA ASP A 318 9.19 -4.44 15.37
C ASP A 318 9.56 -3.38 16.43
N GLN A 319 9.52 -2.11 16.04
CA GLN A 319 9.76 -1.00 16.96
C GLN A 319 8.67 -0.88 18.04
N ILE A 320 7.39 -0.89 17.65
CA ILE A 320 6.25 -0.67 18.55
C ILE A 320 6.02 -1.88 19.45
N PHE A 321 6.08 -3.08 18.91
CA PHE A 321 5.84 -4.34 19.62
C PHE A 321 7.15 -5.02 20.03
N SER A 322 8.12 -4.24 20.54
CA SER A 322 9.46 -4.71 20.95
C SER A 322 9.48 -5.50 22.25
N TYR A 323 8.42 -5.46 23.05
CA TYR A 323 8.32 -6.24 24.29
C TYR A 323 8.18 -7.74 24.01
N ASP A 324 8.74 -8.59 24.88
CA ASP A 324 8.62 -10.04 24.79
C ASP A 324 7.16 -10.51 24.84
N SER A 325 6.36 -9.87 25.68
CA SER A 325 4.91 -10.12 25.82
C SER A 325 4.11 -9.81 24.53
N THR A 326 4.68 -9.06 23.59
CA THR A 326 4.05 -8.73 22.30
C THR A 326 4.62 -9.51 21.10
N THR A 327 5.54 -10.44 21.33
CA THR A 327 6.19 -11.24 20.27
C THR A 327 5.19 -11.92 19.35
N ALA A 328 4.02 -12.33 19.88
CA ALA A 328 2.94 -12.94 19.09
C ALA A 328 2.49 -12.05 17.90
N VAL A 329 2.50 -10.72 18.04
CA VAL A 329 2.14 -9.79 16.94
C VAL A 329 3.17 -9.84 15.82
N ARG A 330 4.46 -9.79 16.17
CA ARG A 330 5.57 -9.85 15.20
C ARG A 330 5.59 -11.18 14.47
N LEU A 331 5.42 -12.29 15.21
CA LEU A 331 5.34 -13.63 14.61
C LEU A 331 4.15 -13.75 13.65
N GLN A 332 2.98 -13.26 14.02
CA GLN A 332 1.79 -13.34 13.19
C GLN A 332 1.89 -12.44 11.94
N ALA A 333 2.57 -11.28 12.03
CA ALA A 333 2.85 -10.44 10.87
C ALA A 333 3.77 -11.15 9.88
N ASN A 334 4.84 -11.78 10.35
CA ASN A 334 5.77 -12.55 9.52
C ASN A 334 5.11 -13.81 8.93
N GLU A 335 4.31 -14.55 9.70
CA GLU A 335 3.51 -15.68 9.19
C GLU A 335 2.55 -15.22 8.08
N SER A 336 1.96 -14.02 8.24
CA SER A 336 1.11 -13.43 7.20
C SER A 336 1.87 -13.19 5.91
N LEU A 337 3.09 -12.66 5.96
CA LEU A 337 3.94 -12.47 4.77
C LEU A 337 4.28 -13.78 4.09
N GLU A 338 4.66 -14.80 4.86
CA GLU A 338 4.97 -16.14 4.33
C GLU A 338 3.76 -16.75 3.61
N LYS A 339 2.59 -16.77 4.25
CA LYS A 339 1.37 -17.35 3.68
C LYS A 339 0.84 -16.56 2.48
N LEU A 340 0.98 -15.24 2.46
CA LEU A 340 0.65 -14.42 1.31
C LEU A 340 1.62 -14.67 0.14
N SER A 341 2.92 -14.85 0.42
CA SER A 341 3.93 -15.22 -0.58
C SER A 341 3.61 -16.56 -1.24
N GLU A 342 3.33 -17.61 -0.45
CA GLU A 342 2.87 -18.90 -0.96
C GLU A 342 1.61 -18.76 -1.83
N SER A 343 0.67 -17.91 -1.40
CA SER A 343 -0.56 -17.64 -2.12
C SER A 343 -0.33 -16.99 -3.47
N VAL A 344 0.55 -15.97 -3.54
CA VAL A 344 0.92 -15.28 -4.79
C VAL A 344 1.59 -16.26 -5.76
N ASN A 345 2.54 -17.08 -5.29
CA ASN A 345 3.20 -18.10 -6.11
C ASN A 345 2.20 -19.09 -6.70
N ALA A 346 1.24 -19.56 -5.90
CA ALA A 346 0.18 -20.47 -6.37
C ALA A 346 -0.72 -19.80 -7.43
N MET A 347 -1.07 -18.50 -7.25
CA MET A 347 -1.86 -17.75 -8.23
C MET A 347 -1.10 -17.52 -9.55
N MET A 348 0.21 -17.26 -9.50
CA MET A 348 1.04 -17.14 -10.71
C MET A 348 1.12 -18.49 -11.46
N THR A 349 1.20 -19.60 -10.74
CA THR A 349 1.20 -20.93 -11.33
C THR A 349 -0.17 -21.26 -11.98
N GLU A 350 -1.27 -20.90 -11.31
CA GLU A 350 -2.61 -21.05 -11.88
C GLU A 350 -2.80 -20.16 -13.10
N PHE A 351 -2.28 -18.93 -13.10
CA PHE A 351 -2.30 -18.06 -14.28
C PHE A 351 -1.55 -18.68 -15.45
N GLN A 352 -0.34 -19.19 -15.25
CA GLN A 352 0.42 -19.91 -16.27
C GLN A 352 -0.38 -21.11 -16.81
N SER A 353 -0.97 -21.89 -15.92
CA SER A 353 -1.80 -23.05 -16.26
C SER A 353 -3.02 -22.65 -17.10
N SER A 354 -3.65 -21.52 -16.79
CA SER A 354 -4.80 -21.00 -17.55
C SER A 354 -4.42 -20.62 -18.99
N ILE A 355 -3.24 -20.00 -19.18
CA ILE A 355 -2.71 -19.70 -20.53
C ILE A 355 -2.49 -21.02 -21.31
N THR A 356 -1.87 -21.98 -20.66
CA THR A 356 -1.56 -23.27 -21.31
C THR A 356 -2.82 -24.07 -21.66
N LYS A 357 -3.84 -24.06 -20.80
CA LYS A 357 -5.12 -24.79 -20.99
C LYS A 357 -6.07 -24.12 -21.98
N GLU A 358 -5.81 -22.86 -22.37
CA GLU A 358 -6.67 -22.18 -23.34
C GLU A 358 -6.70 -22.96 -24.66
N SER A 359 -7.88 -23.44 -25.07
CA SER A 359 -8.07 -24.40 -26.14
C SER A 359 -8.97 -23.90 -27.28
N SER A 360 -9.32 -22.61 -27.29
CA SER A 360 -10.13 -22.04 -28.39
C SER A 360 -9.51 -22.36 -29.75
N LYS A 361 -10.28 -23.00 -30.61
CA LYS A 361 -9.88 -23.38 -31.97
C LYS A 361 -10.29 -22.36 -33.04
N SER A 362 -10.80 -21.20 -32.65
CA SER A 362 -11.21 -20.15 -33.56
C SER A 362 -10.02 -19.26 -33.95
N ALA A 363 -9.72 -19.19 -35.25
CA ALA A 363 -8.83 -18.18 -35.79
C ALA A 363 -9.51 -16.80 -35.75
N ILE A 364 -8.72 -15.74 -35.49
CA ILE A 364 -9.23 -14.36 -35.54
C ILE A 364 -9.33 -13.94 -37.02
N SER A 365 -10.53 -13.51 -37.41
CA SER A 365 -10.75 -12.98 -38.76
C SER A 365 -9.78 -11.83 -39.04
N GLY A 366 -9.12 -11.87 -40.20
CA GLY A 366 -8.18 -10.84 -40.63
C GLY A 366 -6.80 -10.83 -39.93
N GLY A 367 -6.49 -11.80 -39.06
CA GLY A 367 -5.13 -11.95 -38.49
C GLY A 367 -4.72 -10.89 -37.45
N GLY A 368 -5.68 -10.23 -36.84
CA GLY A 368 -5.42 -9.19 -35.80
C GLY A 368 -4.83 -9.73 -34.49
N VAL A 369 -4.71 -8.86 -33.47
CA VAL A 369 -4.19 -9.24 -32.15
C VAL A 369 -5.19 -10.12 -31.40
N HIS A 370 -4.74 -11.30 -30.94
CA HIS A 370 -5.57 -12.26 -30.21
C HIS A 370 -5.97 -11.74 -28.82
N GLN A 371 -7.20 -12.07 -28.39
CA GLN A 371 -7.70 -11.63 -27.06
C GLN A 371 -6.83 -12.15 -25.92
N LEU A 372 -6.33 -13.39 -26.02
CA LEU A 372 -5.38 -13.95 -25.05
C LEU A 372 -4.13 -13.10 -24.93
N THR A 373 -3.56 -12.62 -26.06
CA THR A 373 -2.37 -11.75 -26.05
C THR A 373 -2.66 -10.45 -25.29
N ARG A 374 -3.81 -9.83 -25.53
CA ARG A 374 -4.23 -8.61 -24.81
C ARG A 374 -4.42 -8.86 -23.33
N TYR A 375 -5.10 -9.93 -22.95
CA TYR A 375 -5.37 -10.30 -21.57
C TYR A 375 -4.09 -10.57 -20.80
N VAL A 376 -3.22 -11.45 -21.32
CA VAL A 376 -1.97 -11.84 -20.64
C VAL A 376 -1.02 -10.66 -20.51
N MET A 377 -0.84 -9.88 -21.58
CA MET A 377 0.08 -8.72 -21.50
C MET A 377 -0.40 -7.64 -20.57
N ASN A 378 -1.70 -7.34 -20.53
CA ASN A 378 -2.24 -6.39 -19.55
C ASN A 378 -2.01 -6.90 -18.11
N PHE A 379 -2.22 -8.19 -17.86
CA PHE A 379 -1.98 -8.80 -16.55
C PHE A 379 -0.50 -8.70 -16.13
N ILE A 380 0.43 -9.02 -17.05
CA ILE A 380 1.88 -8.96 -16.80
C ILE A 380 2.34 -7.50 -16.56
N VAL A 381 1.78 -6.53 -17.30
CA VAL A 381 2.07 -5.10 -17.08
C VAL A 381 1.69 -4.68 -15.67
N PHE A 382 0.50 -5.05 -15.18
CA PHE A 382 0.10 -4.76 -13.81
C PHE A 382 0.97 -5.47 -12.76
N LEU A 383 1.45 -6.70 -13.05
CA LEU A 383 2.40 -7.37 -12.15
C LEU A 383 3.72 -6.63 -12.03
N ALA A 384 4.18 -5.97 -13.09
CA ALA A 384 5.42 -5.21 -13.07
C ALA A 384 5.39 -4.01 -12.11
N ASP A 385 4.19 -3.49 -11.77
CA ASP A 385 4.02 -2.43 -10.78
C ASP A 385 4.30 -2.89 -9.34
N TYR A 386 4.32 -4.21 -9.10
CA TYR A 386 4.66 -4.83 -7.81
C TYR A 386 6.08 -5.42 -7.80
N SER A 387 7.01 -4.84 -8.57
CA SER A 387 8.36 -5.37 -8.80
C SER A 387 9.11 -5.72 -7.51
N ASP A 388 9.11 -4.83 -6.52
CA ASP A 388 9.84 -5.00 -5.27
C ASP A 388 9.28 -6.15 -4.41
N SER A 389 7.95 -6.22 -4.33
CA SER A 389 7.26 -7.29 -3.62
C SER A 389 7.47 -8.65 -4.30
N LEU A 390 7.36 -8.71 -5.63
CA LEU A 390 7.58 -9.92 -6.41
C LEU A 390 9.05 -10.37 -6.38
N ALA A 391 10.01 -9.45 -6.40
CA ALA A 391 11.42 -9.78 -6.25
C ALA A 391 11.70 -10.46 -4.90
N THR A 392 11.01 -10.04 -3.84
CA THR A 392 11.11 -10.66 -2.51
C THR A 392 10.45 -12.02 -2.47
N ILE A 393 9.26 -12.17 -3.07
CA ILE A 393 8.47 -13.42 -3.09
C ILE A 393 9.15 -14.51 -3.93
N LEU A 394 9.79 -14.14 -5.05
CA LEU A 394 10.30 -15.07 -6.06
C LEU A 394 11.79 -15.43 -5.90
N LYS A 395 12.43 -15.03 -4.81
CA LYS A 395 13.88 -15.23 -4.59
C LYS A 395 14.40 -16.64 -4.85
N GLU A 396 13.58 -17.67 -4.67
CA GLU A 396 13.97 -19.08 -4.74
C GLU A 396 13.47 -19.82 -6.00
N SER A 397 12.83 -19.11 -6.96
CA SER A 397 12.25 -19.77 -8.14
C SER A 397 13.27 -19.91 -9.28
N SER A 398 13.86 -21.09 -9.45
CA SER A 398 14.56 -21.45 -10.69
C SER A 398 13.57 -21.87 -11.78
N LEU A 399 13.59 -21.23 -12.95
CA LEU A 399 12.76 -21.54 -14.10
C LEU A 399 13.63 -22.04 -15.27
N PRO A 400 13.18 -23.02 -16.06
CA PRO A 400 13.89 -23.53 -17.22
C PRO A 400 13.76 -22.56 -18.42
N LEU A 401 14.33 -21.35 -18.30
CA LEU A 401 14.45 -20.44 -19.44
C LEU A 401 15.70 -20.81 -20.25
N PRO A 402 15.67 -20.76 -21.58
CA PRO A 402 16.86 -20.88 -22.41
C PRO A 402 17.86 -19.78 -22.02
N GLU A 403 19.13 -20.12 -21.92
CA GLU A 403 20.20 -19.17 -21.53
C GLU A 403 20.25 -17.97 -22.47
N ASP A 404 19.99 -18.19 -23.78
CA ASP A 404 20.01 -17.17 -24.82
C ASP A 404 18.72 -16.30 -24.87
N TYR A 405 17.72 -16.57 -24.05
CA TYR A 405 16.44 -15.89 -24.15
C TYR A 405 16.51 -14.36 -23.95
N PHE A 406 17.56 -13.92 -23.26
CA PHE A 406 17.80 -12.51 -22.98
C PHE A 406 19.03 -11.91 -23.69
N SER A 407 19.99 -12.72 -24.17
CA SER A 407 21.27 -12.24 -24.71
C SER A 407 21.24 -12.23 -26.23
N SER A 408 21.64 -11.12 -26.85
CA SER A 408 21.83 -11.02 -28.30
C SER A 408 23.29 -11.07 -28.74
N SER A 409 24.26 -11.06 -27.83
CA SER A 409 25.69 -11.10 -28.17
C SER A 409 26.50 -11.80 -27.09
N GLY A 410 27.39 -12.69 -27.52
CA GLY A 410 28.21 -13.54 -26.69
C GLY A 410 29.36 -12.83 -25.96
N GLU A 411 29.13 -11.65 -25.40
CA GLU A 411 30.06 -11.02 -24.46
C GLU A 411 29.56 -11.26 -23.04
N GLU A 412 30.10 -12.30 -22.42
CA GLU A 412 30.04 -12.53 -20.99
C GLU A 412 30.76 -11.36 -20.29
N ASN A 413 29.99 -10.38 -19.82
CA ASN A 413 30.46 -9.45 -18.82
C ASN A 413 30.40 -10.15 -17.46
N PRO A 414 31.53 -10.55 -16.84
CA PRO A 414 31.53 -11.29 -15.57
C PRO A 414 31.10 -10.46 -14.35
N GLY A 415 30.55 -9.27 -14.56
CA GLY A 415 30.05 -8.36 -13.51
C GLY A 415 28.54 -8.13 -13.50
N SER A 416 27.77 -8.70 -14.43
CA SER A 416 26.32 -8.61 -14.44
C SER A 416 25.76 -9.64 -13.46
N GLY A 417 25.54 -9.21 -12.23
CA GLY A 417 24.87 -9.98 -11.18
C GLY A 417 23.62 -10.67 -11.71
N GLY A 418 23.45 -11.95 -11.38
CA GLY A 418 22.42 -12.85 -11.90
C GLY A 418 21.05 -12.19 -12.02
N ARG A 419 20.38 -12.42 -13.14
CA ARG A 419 19.06 -11.86 -13.49
C ARG A 419 18.07 -12.03 -12.35
N SER A 420 17.31 -10.98 -12.10
CA SER A 420 16.26 -11.01 -11.09
C SER A 420 15.30 -12.20 -11.34
N PRO A 421 15.02 -13.04 -10.33
CA PRO A 421 14.06 -14.13 -10.44
C PRO A 421 12.68 -13.67 -10.95
N MET A 422 12.32 -12.42 -10.65
CA MET A 422 11.12 -11.78 -11.16
C MET A 422 11.19 -11.60 -12.68
N ALA A 423 12.29 -11.07 -13.22
CA ALA A 423 12.47 -10.89 -14.65
C ALA A 423 12.34 -12.24 -15.38
N ALA A 424 12.98 -13.28 -14.85
CA ALA A 424 12.86 -14.64 -15.36
C ALA A 424 11.42 -15.15 -15.34
N ARG A 425 10.66 -14.90 -14.27
CA ARG A 425 9.27 -15.33 -14.14
C ARG A 425 8.34 -14.63 -15.13
N LEU A 426 8.45 -13.32 -15.30
CA LEU A 426 7.64 -12.55 -16.24
C LEU A 426 8.00 -12.90 -17.70
N ALA A 427 9.30 -13.04 -18.01
CA ALA A 427 9.76 -13.52 -19.32
C ALA A 427 9.23 -14.92 -19.65
N TRP A 428 9.20 -15.81 -18.67
CA TRP A 428 8.62 -17.15 -18.82
C TRP A 428 7.13 -17.10 -19.16
N LEU A 429 6.34 -16.26 -18.51
CA LEU A 429 4.93 -16.09 -18.82
C LEU A 429 4.71 -15.57 -20.25
N ILE A 430 5.56 -14.63 -20.70
CA ILE A 430 5.54 -14.13 -22.08
C ILE A 430 5.91 -15.25 -23.05
N LEU A 431 6.92 -16.05 -22.74
CA LEU A 431 7.31 -17.19 -23.59
C LEU A 431 6.17 -18.21 -23.74
N VAL A 432 5.50 -18.56 -22.64
CA VAL A 432 4.32 -19.44 -22.65
C VAL A 432 3.20 -18.86 -23.53
N LEU A 433 2.96 -17.55 -23.46
CA LEU A 433 2.02 -16.86 -24.33
C LEU A 433 2.44 -16.97 -25.81
N LEU A 434 3.70 -16.66 -26.13
CA LEU A 434 4.20 -16.70 -27.51
C LEU A 434 4.14 -18.11 -28.12
N CYS A 435 4.47 -19.16 -27.33
CA CYS A 435 4.26 -20.54 -27.76
C CYS A 435 2.79 -20.84 -28.07
N LYS A 436 1.86 -20.26 -27.30
CA LYS A 436 0.42 -20.43 -27.53
C LYS A 436 -0.05 -19.69 -28.77
N VAL A 437 0.47 -18.48 -28.99
CA VAL A 437 0.22 -17.70 -30.22
C VAL A 437 0.74 -18.43 -31.46
N ASP A 438 1.95 -19.01 -31.39
CA ASP A 438 2.48 -19.84 -32.47
C ASP A 438 1.56 -21.05 -32.79
N ALA A 439 1.08 -21.75 -31.77
CA ALA A 439 0.14 -22.83 -31.96
C ALA A 439 -1.18 -22.37 -32.63
N LYS A 440 -1.64 -21.15 -32.33
CA LYS A 440 -2.83 -20.56 -32.95
C LYS A 440 -2.60 -20.07 -34.37
N SER A 441 -1.39 -19.68 -34.74
CA SER A 441 -1.05 -19.30 -36.12
C SER A 441 -1.26 -20.43 -37.11
N ARG A 442 -1.14 -21.68 -36.66
CA ARG A 442 -1.38 -22.89 -37.48
C ARG A 442 -2.84 -23.15 -37.79
N LEU A 443 -3.77 -22.40 -37.20
CA LEU A 443 -5.21 -22.49 -37.53
C LEU A 443 -5.57 -21.74 -38.82
N TYR A 444 -4.65 -20.94 -39.36
CA TYR A 444 -4.86 -20.25 -40.62
C TYR A 444 -4.43 -21.14 -41.80
N ASN A 445 -5.33 -21.32 -42.75
CA ASN A 445 -5.02 -22.03 -43.99
C ASN A 445 -4.07 -21.26 -44.91
N ASP A 446 -4.07 -19.92 -44.77
CA ASP A 446 -3.22 -19.01 -45.51
C ASP A 446 -1.93 -18.74 -44.75
N SER A 447 -0.80 -19.13 -45.34
CA SER A 447 0.51 -18.94 -44.69
C SER A 447 0.89 -17.46 -44.54
N ALA A 448 0.51 -16.59 -45.48
CA ALA A 448 0.76 -15.16 -45.37
C ALA A 448 -0.04 -14.55 -44.20
N LEU A 449 -1.33 -14.90 -44.07
CA LEU A 449 -2.17 -14.47 -42.96
C LEU A 449 -1.65 -14.99 -41.60
N SER A 450 -1.11 -16.22 -41.58
CA SER A 450 -0.47 -16.81 -40.40
C SER A 450 0.72 -15.96 -39.93
N TYR A 451 1.62 -15.55 -40.84
CA TYR A 451 2.75 -14.69 -40.50
C TYR A 451 2.33 -13.27 -40.11
N LEU A 452 1.30 -12.71 -40.74
CA LEU A 452 0.73 -11.42 -40.34
C LEU A 452 0.16 -11.47 -38.92
N PHE A 453 -0.55 -12.55 -38.59
CA PHE A 453 -1.05 -12.79 -37.23
C PHE A 453 0.10 -12.86 -36.21
N LEU A 454 1.19 -13.59 -36.49
CA LEU A 454 2.37 -13.66 -35.64
C LEU A 454 3.02 -12.29 -35.47
N ALA A 455 3.20 -11.53 -36.55
CA ALA A 455 3.75 -10.18 -36.52
C ALA A 455 2.90 -9.23 -35.65
N ASN A 456 1.58 -9.20 -35.86
CA ASN A 456 0.65 -8.37 -35.10
C ASN A 456 0.70 -8.68 -33.60
N ASN A 457 0.73 -9.96 -33.21
CA ASN A 457 0.72 -10.36 -31.80
C ASN A 457 2.06 -10.09 -31.14
N LEU A 458 3.19 -10.40 -31.80
CA LEU A 458 4.51 -10.13 -31.25
C LEU A 458 4.79 -8.63 -31.17
N HIS A 459 4.40 -7.85 -32.19
CA HIS A 459 4.50 -6.38 -32.14
C HIS A 459 3.71 -5.79 -30.96
N TYR A 460 2.49 -6.30 -30.70
CA TYR A 460 1.70 -5.89 -29.55
C TYR A 460 2.43 -6.19 -28.22
N VAL A 461 3.03 -7.38 -28.09
CA VAL A 461 3.81 -7.76 -26.90
C VAL A 461 4.99 -6.81 -26.70
N VAL A 462 5.78 -6.57 -27.76
CA VAL A 462 6.95 -5.66 -27.73
C VAL A 462 6.53 -4.23 -27.36
N THR A 463 5.47 -3.72 -27.97
CA THR A 463 4.94 -2.39 -27.69
C THR A 463 4.51 -2.27 -26.21
N LYS A 464 3.81 -3.28 -25.66
CA LYS A 464 3.42 -3.31 -24.24
C LYS A 464 4.63 -3.33 -23.31
N VAL A 465 5.67 -4.07 -23.62
CA VAL A 465 6.92 -4.08 -22.85
C VAL A 465 7.59 -2.72 -22.91
N ARG A 466 7.75 -2.14 -24.11
CA ARG A 466 8.41 -0.84 -24.33
C ARG A 466 7.72 0.33 -23.61
N THR A 467 6.39 0.31 -23.52
CA THR A 467 5.58 1.41 -22.99
C THR A 467 5.18 1.24 -21.52
N SER A 468 5.76 0.27 -20.80
CA SER A 468 5.43 -0.01 -19.41
C SER A 468 6.68 -0.27 -18.56
N ASN A 469 6.49 -0.45 -17.25
CA ASN A 469 7.55 -0.82 -16.31
C ASN A 469 8.24 -2.16 -16.65
N LEU A 470 7.64 -2.98 -17.54
CA LEU A 470 8.27 -4.21 -18.02
C LEU A 470 9.59 -3.95 -18.75
N ARG A 471 9.77 -2.79 -19.37
CA ARG A 471 11.04 -2.42 -20.01
C ARG A 471 12.20 -2.39 -19.01
N VAL A 472 11.95 -1.85 -17.81
CA VAL A 472 12.96 -1.82 -16.74
C VAL A 472 13.29 -3.22 -16.26
N VAL A 473 12.28 -4.11 -16.20
CA VAL A 473 12.45 -5.48 -15.70
C VAL A 473 13.13 -6.40 -16.71
N LEU A 474 12.75 -6.32 -18.00
CA LEU A 474 13.23 -7.23 -19.06
C LEU A 474 14.48 -6.72 -19.77
N GLY A 475 14.68 -5.41 -19.80
CA GLY A 475 15.81 -4.75 -20.47
C GLY A 475 15.55 -4.40 -21.93
N ASP A 476 16.38 -3.49 -22.46
CA ASP A 476 16.29 -3.02 -23.84
C ASP A 476 16.72 -4.10 -24.85
N ASP A 477 17.66 -4.97 -24.49
CA ASP A 477 18.10 -6.07 -25.33
C ASP A 477 16.97 -7.05 -25.63
N TRP A 478 16.13 -7.35 -24.64
CA TRP A 478 14.93 -8.17 -24.83
C TRP A 478 13.99 -7.54 -25.88
N VAL A 479 13.78 -6.23 -25.79
CA VAL A 479 12.93 -5.49 -26.73
C VAL A 479 13.52 -5.56 -28.14
N ALA A 480 14.81 -5.22 -28.30
CA ALA A 480 15.51 -5.24 -29.59
C ALA A 480 15.46 -6.63 -30.26
N ASN A 481 15.72 -7.70 -29.50
CA ASN A 481 15.69 -9.07 -30.00
C ASN A 481 14.30 -9.47 -30.52
N HIS A 482 13.23 -9.03 -29.86
CA HIS A 482 11.89 -9.34 -30.29
C HIS A 482 11.40 -8.44 -31.43
N GLU A 483 11.92 -7.22 -31.57
CA GLU A 483 11.70 -6.38 -32.76
C GLU A 483 12.30 -7.00 -34.02
N VAL A 484 13.50 -7.57 -33.92
CA VAL A 484 14.11 -8.33 -35.03
C VAL A 484 13.20 -9.51 -35.45
N LYS A 485 12.59 -10.21 -34.47
CA LYS A 485 11.65 -11.30 -34.80
C LYS A 485 10.36 -10.79 -35.46
N VAL A 486 9.86 -9.61 -35.07
CA VAL A 486 8.72 -8.97 -35.76
C VAL A 486 9.08 -8.71 -37.22
N SER A 487 10.25 -8.12 -37.48
CA SER A 487 10.74 -7.85 -38.83
C SER A 487 10.87 -9.14 -39.65
N GLN A 488 11.39 -10.22 -39.07
CA GLN A 488 11.46 -11.53 -39.72
C GLN A 488 10.08 -12.11 -40.10
N TYR A 489 9.07 -11.93 -39.25
CA TYR A 489 7.70 -12.36 -39.58
C TYR A 489 7.12 -11.50 -40.69
N LEU A 490 7.37 -10.19 -40.71
CA LEU A 490 6.93 -9.28 -41.76
C LEU A 490 7.60 -9.60 -43.11
N GLU A 491 8.88 -9.90 -43.14
CA GLU A 491 9.58 -10.32 -44.35
C GLU A 491 8.98 -11.60 -44.96
N LYS A 492 8.70 -12.61 -44.10
CA LYS A 492 8.04 -13.84 -44.55
C LYS A 492 6.63 -13.57 -45.04
N TYR A 493 5.90 -12.72 -44.31
CA TYR A 493 4.57 -12.26 -44.73
C TYR A 493 4.61 -11.60 -46.10
N GLU A 494 5.46 -10.58 -46.30
CA GLU A 494 5.55 -9.86 -47.57
C GLU A 494 5.97 -10.75 -48.74
N LYS A 495 6.92 -11.67 -48.51
CA LYS A 495 7.31 -12.64 -49.55
C LYS A 495 6.15 -13.54 -50.01
N MET A 496 5.32 -13.99 -49.06
CA MET A 496 4.20 -14.89 -49.39
C MET A 496 2.96 -14.14 -49.89
N ALA A 497 2.73 -12.92 -49.41
CA ALA A 497 1.56 -12.13 -49.71
C ALA A 497 1.69 -11.35 -51.04
N TRP A 498 2.87 -10.84 -51.31
CA TRP A 498 3.15 -9.89 -52.41
C TRP A 498 4.17 -10.41 -53.41
N GLY A 499 4.76 -11.58 -53.17
CA GLY A 499 5.78 -12.15 -54.06
C GLY A 499 5.35 -12.29 -55.50
N ASP A 500 4.17 -12.81 -55.72
CA ASP A 500 3.59 -13.00 -57.09
C ASP A 500 3.31 -11.66 -57.77
N VAL A 501 2.80 -10.67 -57.05
CA VAL A 501 2.58 -9.32 -57.57
C VAL A 501 3.90 -8.68 -57.97
N ILE A 502 4.92 -8.74 -57.11
CA ILE A 502 6.26 -8.14 -57.33
C ILE A 502 6.95 -8.82 -58.53
N THR A 503 6.86 -10.13 -58.65
CA THR A 503 7.49 -10.86 -59.77
C THR A 503 6.76 -10.66 -61.09
N SER A 504 5.47 -10.34 -61.06
CA SER A 504 4.65 -10.04 -62.25
C SER A 504 4.75 -8.59 -62.71
N ILE A 505 5.54 -7.73 -62.06
CA ILE A 505 5.74 -6.35 -62.53
C ILE A 505 6.18 -6.35 -63.98
N PRO A 506 5.49 -5.61 -64.88
CA PRO A 506 5.77 -5.63 -66.31
C PRO A 506 7.21 -5.19 -66.58
N ARG A 507 7.93 -6.00 -67.36
CA ARG A 507 9.28 -5.69 -67.84
C ARG A 507 9.22 -5.05 -69.20
N ASP A 508 10.19 -4.20 -69.49
CA ASP A 508 10.35 -3.62 -70.79
C ASP A 508 10.64 -4.69 -71.83
N SER A 509 9.79 -4.80 -72.85
CA SER A 509 9.93 -5.72 -73.98
C SER A 509 9.60 -5.01 -75.29
N THR A 510 10.31 -5.34 -76.34
CA THR A 510 10.05 -4.80 -77.68
C THR A 510 8.79 -5.39 -78.30
N ALA A 511 8.38 -6.57 -77.88
CA ALA A 511 7.18 -7.24 -78.40
C ALA A 511 5.93 -6.79 -77.62
N GLU A 512 4.95 -6.22 -78.31
CA GLU A 512 3.70 -5.69 -77.78
C GLU A 512 2.90 -6.78 -77.05
N THR A 513 2.74 -7.92 -77.65
CA THR A 513 2.01 -9.09 -77.13
C THR A 513 2.60 -9.59 -75.77
N VAL A 514 3.92 -9.54 -75.61
CA VAL A 514 4.60 -9.91 -74.36
C VAL A 514 4.36 -8.87 -73.27
N ARG A 515 4.31 -7.58 -73.62
CA ARG A 515 3.99 -6.49 -72.68
C ARG A 515 2.56 -6.59 -72.19
N GLU A 516 1.60 -6.81 -73.10
CA GLU A 516 0.18 -6.98 -72.81
C GLU A 516 -0.07 -8.17 -71.88
N GLU A 517 0.52 -9.30 -72.16
CA GLU A 517 0.39 -10.49 -71.31
C GLU A 517 1.03 -10.28 -69.93
N SER A 518 2.19 -9.61 -69.87
CA SER A 518 2.83 -9.29 -68.62
C SER A 518 1.97 -8.32 -67.76
N LEU A 519 1.37 -7.31 -68.40
CA LEU A 519 0.48 -6.37 -67.74
C LEU A 519 -0.81 -7.02 -67.27
N ARG A 520 -1.39 -7.92 -68.05
CA ARG A 520 -2.57 -8.70 -67.69
C ARG A 520 -2.29 -9.54 -66.43
N ARG A 521 -1.18 -10.26 -66.39
CA ARG A 521 -0.75 -11.04 -65.21
C ARG A 521 -0.56 -10.17 -63.98
N PHE A 522 0.05 -9.01 -64.14
CA PHE A 522 0.20 -8.06 -63.05
C PHE A 522 -1.16 -7.59 -62.52
N ASN A 523 -2.08 -7.18 -63.40
CA ASN A 523 -3.39 -6.73 -62.99
C ASN A 523 -4.16 -7.82 -62.24
N GLU A 524 -4.16 -9.05 -62.75
CA GLU A 524 -4.80 -10.19 -62.09
C GLU A 524 -4.20 -10.47 -60.71
N ALA A 525 -2.87 -10.55 -60.61
CA ALA A 525 -2.17 -10.79 -59.36
C ALA A 525 -2.41 -9.67 -58.32
N PHE A 526 -2.42 -8.41 -58.78
CA PHE A 526 -2.66 -7.27 -57.91
C PHE A 526 -4.11 -7.22 -57.39
N GLU A 527 -5.08 -7.44 -58.29
CA GLU A 527 -6.50 -7.44 -57.91
C GLU A 527 -6.82 -8.56 -56.92
N GLU A 528 -6.24 -9.77 -57.15
CA GLU A 528 -6.39 -10.89 -56.22
C GLU A 528 -5.78 -10.58 -54.86
N ALA A 529 -4.55 -10.08 -54.83
CA ALA A 529 -3.87 -9.67 -53.60
C ALA A 529 -4.65 -8.58 -52.86
N TYR A 530 -5.08 -7.50 -53.55
CA TYR A 530 -5.87 -6.45 -52.96
C TYR A 530 -7.18 -6.95 -52.35
N LYS A 531 -7.97 -7.72 -53.12
CA LYS A 531 -9.24 -8.30 -52.67
C LYS A 531 -9.06 -9.14 -51.42
N LYS A 532 -7.98 -9.90 -51.33
CA LYS A 532 -7.64 -10.75 -50.21
C LYS A 532 -7.20 -9.92 -48.98
N HIS A 533 -6.24 -9.00 -49.16
CA HIS A 533 -5.63 -8.24 -48.08
C HIS A 533 -6.52 -7.11 -47.54
N LYS A 534 -7.50 -6.65 -48.32
CA LYS A 534 -8.51 -5.69 -47.84
C LYS A 534 -9.30 -6.19 -46.64
N THR A 535 -9.42 -7.52 -46.47
CA THR A 535 -10.11 -8.12 -45.32
C THR A 535 -9.22 -8.34 -44.13
N TRP A 536 -7.89 -8.14 -44.25
CA TRP A 536 -6.91 -8.36 -43.20
C TRP A 536 -6.76 -7.14 -42.32
N VAL A 537 -6.28 -7.35 -41.09
CA VAL A 537 -6.26 -6.31 -40.06
C VAL A 537 -4.88 -6.17 -39.44
N VAL A 538 -4.34 -4.96 -39.49
CA VAL A 538 -3.18 -4.55 -38.70
C VAL A 538 -3.64 -3.46 -37.75
N PRO A 539 -3.86 -3.77 -36.47
CA PRO A 539 -4.48 -2.84 -35.52
C PRO A 539 -3.59 -1.64 -35.19
N ASP A 540 -2.27 -1.84 -35.15
CA ASP A 540 -1.33 -0.76 -34.85
C ASP A 540 -1.11 0.13 -36.09
N PRO A 541 -1.36 1.47 -36.00
CA PRO A 541 -1.24 2.36 -37.14
C PRO A 541 0.20 2.50 -37.68
N ASN A 542 1.20 2.45 -36.79
CA ASN A 542 2.61 2.58 -37.19
C ASN A 542 3.05 1.33 -37.96
N LEU A 543 2.79 0.15 -37.39
CA LEU A 543 3.09 -1.13 -38.05
C LEU A 543 2.36 -1.24 -39.40
N ARG A 544 1.10 -0.80 -39.49
CA ARG A 544 0.33 -0.74 -40.72
C ARG A 544 1.00 0.14 -41.77
N GLY A 545 1.38 1.36 -41.37
CA GLY A 545 2.10 2.29 -42.24
C GLY A 545 3.45 1.74 -42.71
N GLU A 546 4.20 1.06 -41.85
CA GLU A 546 5.46 0.39 -42.21
C GLU A 546 5.25 -0.70 -43.27
N ILE A 547 4.25 -1.54 -43.10
CA ILE A 547 3.90 -2.61 -44.09
C ILE A 547 3.50 -1.97 -45.41
N GLN A 548 2.60 -0.98 -45.40
CA GLN A 548 2.15 -0.28 -46.63
C GLN A 548 3.33 0.40 -47.33
N ALA A 549 4.20 1.07 -46.60
CA ALA A 549 5.40 1.72 -47.15
C ALA A 549 6.40 0.69 -47.72
N SER A 550 6.56 -0.45 -47.07
CA SER A 550 7.45 -1.53 -47.52
C SER A 550 6.96 -2.14 -48.85
N VAL A 551 5.65 -2.44 -48.94
CA VAL A 551 5.02 -2.95 -50.16
C VAL A 551 5.13 -1.92 -51.29
N ALA A 552 4.79 -0.64 -51.00
CA ALA A 552 4.91 0.43 -52.00
C ALA A 552 6.35 0.60 -52.49
N ARG A 553 7.34 0.55 -51.63
CA ARG A 553 8.77 0.67 -51.98
C ARG A 553 9.23 -0.44 -52.92
N LYS A 554 8.71 -1.65 -52.79
CA LYS A 554 9.04 -2.80 -53.66
C LYS A 554 8.29 -2.77 -54.98
N LEU A 555 7.06 -2.28 -54.99
CA LEU A 555 6.18 -2.36 -56.18
C LEU A 555 6.28 -1.10 -57.05
N MET A 556 6.26 0.10 -56.44
CA MET A 556 6.10 1.34 -57.19
C MET A 556 7.24 1.69 -58.14
N PRO A 557 8.55 1.48 -57.87
CA PRO A 557 9.61 1.86 -58.78
C PRO A 557 9.52 1.11 -60.12
N GLY A 558 9.29 -0.18 -60.08
CA GLY A 558 9.17 -1.00 -61.30
C GLY A 558 7.94 -0.63 -62.14
N TYR A 559 6.77 -0.51 -61.48
CA TYR A 559 5.53 -0.17 -62.14
C TYR A 559 5.53 1.25 -62.70
N THR A 560 6.00 2.25 -61.95
CA THR A 560 6.10 3.65 -62.42
C THR A 560 7.07 3.80 -63.61
N GLY A 561 8.17 3.02 -63.61
CA GLY A 561 9.11 2.97 -64.75
C GLY A 561 8.44 2.44 -66.03
N PHE A 562 7.65 1.39 -65.90
CA PHE A 562 6.85 0.86 -67.02
C PHE A 562 5.78 1.86 -67.48
N TYR A 563 4.99 2.41 -66.54
CA TYR A 563 3.90 3.35 -66.82
C TYR A 563 4.35 4.63 -67.54
N LYS A 564 5.50 5.19 -67.20
CA LYS A 564 6.08 6.36 -67.85
C LYS A 564 6.36 6.15 -69.35
N LYS A 565 6.67 4.90 -69.74
CA LYS A 565 6.89 4.52 -71.15
C LYS A 565 5.61 4.19 -71.87
N TYR A 566 4.62 3.68 -71.17
CA TYR A 566 3.36 3.17 -71.71
C TYR A 566 2.15 3.70 -70.93
N PRO A 567 1.78 5.00 -71.02
CA PRO A 567 0.71 5.59 -70.24
C PRO A 567 -0.68 5.09 -70.67
N VAL A 568 -1.69 5.31 -69.77
CA VAL A 568 -3.10 4.97 -70.06
C VAL A 568 -3.54 5.63 -71.37
N GLY A 569 -4.15 4.83 -72.25
CA GLY A 569 -4.58 5.26 -73.58
C GLY A 569 -3.65 4.82 -74.71
N SER A 570 -2.43 4.41 -74.47
CA SER A 570 -1.55 3.74 -75.43
C SER A 570 -1.73 2.19 -75.45
N CYS A 571 -2.42 1.64 -74.45
CA CYS A 571 -2.78 0.22 -74.38
C CYS A 571 -4.08 0.12 -73.55
N GLU A 572 -5.14 -0.50 -74.09
CA GLU A 572 -6.46 -0.71 -73.43
C GLU A 572 -6.37 -1.53 -72.12
N ILE A 573 -5.25 -2.20 -71.88
CA ILE A 573 -5.03 -3.13 -70.78
C ILE A 573 -4.47 -2.43 -69.53
N VAL A 574 -4.00 -1.18 -69.62
CA VAL A 574 -3.50 -0.43 -68.45
C VAL A 574 -4.68 0.01 -67.57
N ARG A 575 -4.94 -0.71 -66.48
CA ARG A 575 -6.08 -0.47 -65.56
C ARG A 575 -5.80 0.47 -64.45
N PHE A 576 -4.55 0.61 -64.02
CA PHE A 576 -4.16 1.38 -62.83
C PHE A 576 -3.15 2.47 -63.20
N THR A 577 -3.35 3.67 -62.68
CA THR A 577 -2.28 4.65 -62.61
C THR A 577 -1.36 4.36 -61.42
N PRO A 578 -0.13 4.84 -61.38
CA PRO A 578 0.72 4.74 -60.17
C PRO A 578 0.06 5.31 -58.90
N GLU A 579 -0.76 6.35 -59.07
CA GLU A 579 -1.51 6.99 -57.98
C GLU A 579 -2.63 6.06 -57.46
N ASP A 580 -3.35 5.40 -58.37
CA ASP A 580 -4.37 4.41 -58.02
C ASP A 580 -3.77 3.25 -57.22
N LEU A 581 -2.63 2.68 -57.65
CA LEU A 581 -1.95 1.63 -56.90
C LEU A 581 -1.54 2.08 -55.52
N ASN A 582 -1.02 3.30 -55.39
CA ASN A 582 -0.64 3.80 -54.06
C ASN A 582 -1.86 4.00 -53.15
N ASN A 583 -2.99 4.49 -53.70
CA ASN A 583 -4.25 4.62 -52.96
C ASN A 583 -4.79 3.27 -52.52
N TYR A 584 -4.75 2.24 -53.39
CA TYR A 584 -5.15 0.87 -53.03
C TYR A 584 -4.28 0.28 -51.93
N ILE A 585 -2.95 0.52 -51.93
CA ILE A 585 -2.04 0.04 -50.89
C ILE A 585 -2.34 0.73 -49.57
N THR A 586 -2.62 2.03 -49.57
CA THR A 586 -2.94 2.78 -48.35
C THR A 586 -4.29 2.43 -47.74
N ASP A 587 -5.23 1.87 -48.52
CA ASP A 587 -6.54 1.40 -48.04
C ASP A 587 -6.50 -0.01 -47.42
N LEU A 588 -5.33 -0.70 -47.45
CA LEU A 588 -5.18 -2.05 -46.91
C LEU A 588 -5.08 -2.09 -45.39
N TYR A 589 -5.43 -3.25 -44.83
CA TYR A 589 -5.24 -3.63 -43.39
C TYR A 589 -6.08 -2.86 -42.39
N ILE A 590 -7.05 -2.08 -42.82
CA ILE A 590 -7.98 -1.36 -41.94
C ILE A 590 -9.04 -2.33 -41.41
N GLY A 591 -9.39 -3.34 -42.19
CA GLY A 591 -10.49 -4.27 -41.93
C GLY A 591 -11.84 -3.66 -42.28
N LEU A 592 -12.81 -4.49 -42.58
CA LEU A 592 -14.20 -4.07 -42.65
C LEU A 592 -14.64 -3.74 -41.21
N GLU A 593 -14.90 -2.50 -40.89
CA GLU A 593 -15.51 -2.10 -39.62
C GLU A 593 -16.85 -2.84 -39.46
N ARG A 594 -16.80 -4.00 -38.84
CA ARG A 594 -18.01 -4.54 -38.21
C ARG A 594 -18.15 -3.76 -36.90
N SER A 595 -19.11 -2.86 -36.85
CA SER A 595 -19.73 -2.36 -35.64
C SER A 595 -20.21 -3.55 -34.78
N VAL A 596 -19.31 -4.09 -33.97
CA VAL A 596 -19.67 -5.06 -32.95
C VAL A 596 -20.22 -4.23 -31.77
N PRO A 597 -21.45 -4.44 -31.32
CA PRO A 597 -21.99 -3.71 -30.18
C PRO A 597 -21.10 -3.98 -28.97
N VAL A 598 -20.65 -2.90 -28.33
CA VAL A 598 -19.92 -2.89 -27.05
C VAL A 598 -20.89 -3.39 -25.97
N SER A 599 -21.00 -4.69 -25.84
CA SER A 599 -21.80 -5.31 -24.79
C SER A 599 -21.03 -6.52 -24.27
N LYS A 600 -20.54 -6.36 -23.05
CA LYS A 600 -19.96 -7.35 -22.11
C LYS A 600 -18.47 -7.29 -21.75
N THR A 601 -17.65 -6.38 -22.28
CA THR A 601 -16.28 -6.19 -21.76
C THR A 601 -16.14 -5.05 -20.74
N LYS A 602 -17.25 -4.39 -20.38
CA LYS A 602 -17.25 -3.22 -19.47
C LYS A 602 -17.14 -3.55 -17.98
N LYS A 603 -17.14 -4.84 -17.59
CA LYS A 603 -17.20 -5.22 -16.18
C LYS A 603 -15.85 -5.32 -15.46
N TYR A 604 -14.73 -5.30 -16.19
CA TYR A 604 -13.39 -5.48 -15.59
C TYR A 604 -12.47 -4.24 -15.61
N MET A 605 -12.87 -3.14 -16.27
CA MET A 605 -12.02 -1.94 -16.39
C MET A 605 -12.42 -0.73 -15.55
N VAL A 606 -13.55 -0.73 -14.85
CA VAL A 606 -14.10 0.48 -14.19
C VAL A 606 -13.60 0.70 -12.76
N SER A 607 -12.92 -0.26 -12.13
CA SER A 607 -12.47 -0.09 -10.74
C SER A 607 -11.06 0.48 -10.55
N GLN A 608 -10.31 0.73 -11.62
CA GLN A 608 -8.91 1.21 -11.51
C GLN A 608 -8.62 2.62 -12.06
N SER A 609 -9.59 3.31 -12.68
CA SER A 609 -9.36 4.68 -13.18
C SER A 609 -9.40 5.79 -12.12
N HIS A 610 -9.54 5.48 -10.83
CA HIS A 610 -9.55 6.46 -9.73
C HIS A 610 -8.31 6.44 -8.84
N ALA A 611 -7.25 5.76 -9.24
CA ALA A 611 -6.01 5.72 -8.44
C ALA A 611 -4.95 6.77 -8.82
N THR A 612 -5.20 7.62 -9.83
CA THR A 612 -4.23 8.63 -10.30
C THR A 612 -4.48 10.05 -9.81
N ASP A 613 -5.55 10.31 -9.05
CA ASP A 613 -5.88 11.67 -8.57
C ASP A 613 -5.64 11.90 -7.07
N LEU A 614 -4.65 11.24 -6.48
CA LEU A 614 -4.17 11.59 -5.13
C LEU A 614 -2.64 11.45 -5.07
N LYS A 615 -1.98 12.45 -5.61
CA LYS A 615 -0.63 12.84 -5.17
C LYS A 615 -0.71 14.19 -4.48
#